data_59cba001304df363b86bfb300bdd5679
#
_entry.id   59cba001304df363b86bfb300bdd5679
#
_cell.length_a   1.000
_cell.length_b   1.000
_cell.length_c   1.000
_cell.angle_alpha   90.00
_cell.angle_beta   90.00
_cell.angle_gamma   90.00
#
_symmetry.space_group_name_H-M   'P 1'
#
loop_
_entity.id
_entity.type
_entity.pdbx_description
1 polymer ?
#
loop_
_entity_poly.entity_id
_entity_poly.type
_entity_poly.pdbx_seq_one_letter_code
_entity_poly.pdbx_strand_id
1 'polypeptide(L)'
;MRKGLFFGHLIACSDYDLIKRTQGDVFYQLEAGEVDILLVIDNSCSMQPYQEKLATNFDSFLTFFVEGNVDYRIGVTTTTAGDPPEADGQLCFQSDINAIPSSGNLVQNQVIDSTTVNASTIFEDLVHVGTCGSGYEMGLESAVNVLENSNNLFLREEAYLSVIFVSDEQDSSPLGVNDYINRMRSVKDRLARDVFNASSLVVEDTTLCSADQVASGAAVGSRYIDFAEQSNGLVENICGDDFASIVTDLSLNSSRLHDTFFLTKKPDLTTLVVGINGEEIPCDSEEYVWKYEVLEEDIPVIRFDRESLPPPSARITVQYNGGGGDAADFCGGMWE
;
A
#
# COMPACT_ATOMS: atom_id res chain seq x y z
N MET A 1 63.43 33.49 -58.24
CA MET A 1 63.15 33.04 -56.90
C MET A 1 62.15 33.93 -56.22
N ARG A 2 60.88 33.56 -56.20
CA ARG A 2 59.80 34.26 -55.45
C ARG A 2 59.21 33.27 -54.49
N LYS A 3 59.43 33.55 -53.21
CA LYS A 3 58.79 32.76 -52.09
C LYS A 3 57.35 33.25 -51.90
N GLY A 4 56.39 32.38 -52.17
CA GLY A 4 54.98 32.61 -51.84
C GLY A 4 54.74 32.27 -50.39
N LEU A 5 54.20 33.19 -49.62
CA LEU A 5 53.74 33.05 -48.26
C LEU A 5 52.32 32.52 -48.28
N PHE A 6 52.08 31.28 -47.81
CA PHE A 6 50.75 30.76 -47.61
C PHE A 6 50.24 31.18 -46.20
N PHE A 7 49.27 32.08 -46.21
CA PHE A 7 48.46 32.37 -44.99
C PHE A 7 47.42 31.27 -44.80
N GLY A 8 47.65 30.39 -43.87
CA GLY A 8 46.63 29.45 -43.43
C GLY A 8 45.58 30.19 -42.59
N HIS A 9 44.33 30.20 -43.06
CA HIS A 9 43.19 30.60 -42.26
C HIS A 9 42.89 29.50 -41.25
N LEU A 10 43.14 29.77 -39.99
CA LEU A 10 42.56 28.99 -38.87
C LEU A 10 41.08 29.34 -38.83
N ILE A 11 40.26 28.43 -39.30
CA ILE A 11 38.82 28.43 -39.01
C ILE A 11 38.70 27.99 -37.58
N ALA A 12 38.45 28.93 -36.66
CA ALA A 12 38.01 28.63 -35.30
C ALA A 12 36.64 27.96 -35.42
N CYS A 13 36.52 26.73 -34.98
CA CYS A 13 35.24 26.11 -34.69
C CYS A 13 34.60 26.93 -33.57
N SER A 14 33.70 27.80 -33.94
CA SER A 14 32.85 28.54 -33.04
C SER A 14 31.77 27.61 -32.54
N ASP A 15 31.60 27.65 -31.23
CA ASP A 15 30.39 27.39 -30.49
C ASP A 15 29.52 26.23 -30.98
N TYR A 16 29.79 25.05 -30.48
CA TYR A 16 28.74 24.10 -30.26
C TYR A 16 27.83 24.68 -29.18
N ASP A 17 26.76 25.33 -29.60
CA ASP A 17 25.58 25.48 -28.79
C ASP A 17 25.16 24.05 -28.41
N LEU A 18 25.47 23.64 -27.19
CA LEU A 18 24.90 22.49 -26.58
C LEU A 18 23.41 22.78 -26.47
N ILE A 19 22.66 22.33 -27.47
CA ILE A 19 21.22 22.35 -27.44
C ILE A 19 20.90 21.58 -26.14
N LYS A 20 20.47 22.31 -25.10
CA LYS A 20 19.94 21.71 -23.88
C LYS A 20 18.77 20.81 -24.32
N ARG A 21 19.02 19.52 -24.40
CA ARG A 21 17.97 18.59 -24.77
C ARG A 21 16.98 18.56 -23.64
N THR A 22 15.77 18.99 -23.92
CA THR A 22 14.64 18.76 -23.02
C THR A 22 14.56 17.27 -22.73
N GLN A 23 14.68 16.91 -21.48
CA GLN A 23 14.49 15.55 -21.02
C GLN A 23 13.00 15.33 -20.83
N GLY A 24 12.50 14.15 -21.14
CA GLY A 24 11.12 13.78 -20.87
C GLY A 24 11.10 12.40 -20.20
N ASP A 25 10.61 12.35 -18.97
CA ASP A 25 10.24 11.11 -18.31
C ASP A 25 8.76 10.85 -18.56
N VAL A 26 8.42 9.62 -18.86
CA VAL A 26 7.04 9.19 -19.12
C VAL A 26 6.73 8.04 -18.18
N PHE A 27 5.68 8.20 -17.42
CA PHE A 27 5.17 7.20 -16.51
C PHE A 27 3.74 6.85 -16.92
N TYR A 28 3.30 5.71 -16.48
CA TYR A 28 1.91 5.31 -16.57
C TYR A 28 1.43 4.96 -15.16
N GLN A 29 0.31 5.57 -14.76
CA GLN A 29 -0.38 5.10 -13.58
C GLN A 29 -0.79 3.64 -13.82
N LEU A 30 -0.70 2.82 -12.80
CA LEU A 30 -1.11 1.42 -12.96
C LEU A 30 -2.58 1.36 -13.40
N GLU A 31 -2.88 0.40 -14.24
CA GLU A 31 -4.28 0.17 -14.62
C GLU A 31 -5.06 -0.17 -13.35
N ALA A 32 -6.25 0.42 -13.22
CA ALA A 32 -7.23 -0.02 -12.25
C ALA A 32 -7.63 -1.44 -12.64
N GLY A 33 -6.86 -2.37 -12.13
CA GLY A 33 -7.16 -3.77 -12.23
C GLY A 33 -8.23 -4.15 -11.23
N GLU A 34 -8.57 -5.40 -11.24
CA GLU A 34 -9.31 -6.02 -10.17
C GLU A 34 -8.37 -6.26 -8.97
N VAL A 35 -8.82 -5.94 -7.76
CA VAL A 35 -8.08 -6.18 -6.52
C VAL A 35 -8.92 -6.99 -5.55
N ASP A 36 -8.38 -8.10 -5.07
CA ASP A 36 -8.95 -8.87 -3.98
C ASP A 36 -8.18 -8.58 -2.70
N ILE A 37 -8.86 -8.08 -1.67
CA ILE A 37 -8.26 -7.63 -0.40
C ILE A 37 -8.71 -8.56 0.71
N LEU A 38 -7.76 -9.24 1.34
CA LEU A 38 -8.02 -10.10 2.49
C LEU A 38 -7.49 -9.43 3.75
N LEU A 39 -8.39 -9.04 4.66
CA LEU A 39 -8.01 -8.66 6.01
C LEU A 39 -7.96 -9.89 6.90
N VAL A 40 -6.85 -10.06 7.60
CA VAL A 40 -6.61 -11.11 8.58
C VAL A 40 -6.52 -10.46 9.94
N ILE A 41 -7.60 -10.50 10.69
CA ILE A 41 -7.76 -9.73 11.92
C ILE A 41 -7.62 -10.64 13.12
N ASP A 42 -6.72 -10.24 13.99
CA ASP A 42 -6.54 -10.87 15.29
C ASP A 42 -7.80 -10.70 16.15
N ASN A 43 -8.24 -11.80 16.72
CA ASN A 43 -9.40 -11.88 17.57
C ASN A 43 -9.05 -12.32 19.02
N SER A 44 -7.82 -12.01 19.46
CA SER A 44 -7.40 -12.10 20.86
C SER A 44 -8.05 -11.00 21.72
N CYS A 45 -7.95 -11.14 23.04
CA CYS A 45 -8.66 -10.28 24.00
C CYS A 45 -8.23 -8.79 23.95
N SER A 46 -7.02 -8.50 23.53
CA SER A 46 -6.44 -7.13 23.44
C SER A 46 -6.99 -6.33 22.27
N MET A 47 -7.55 -6.99 21.25
CA MET A 47 -7.86 -6.41 19.96
C MET A 47 -9.12 -5.54 19.87
N GLN A 48 -9.99 -5.53 20.89
CA GLN A 48 -11.24 -4.77 20.82
C GLN A 48 -11.06 -3.30 20.40
N PRO A 49 -10.13 -2.51 20.98
CA PRO A 49 -9.98 -1.10 20.58
C PRO A 49 -9.45 -0.92 19.17
N TYR A 50 -8.71 -1.88 18.64
CA TYR A 50 -8.17 -1.82 17.28
C TYR A 50 -9.22 -2.19 16.24
N GLN A 51 -10.07 -3.17 16.52
CA GLN A 51 -11.23 -3.50 15.69
C GLN A 51 -12.19 -2.30 15.56
N GLU A 52 -12.44 -1.58 16.66
CA GLU A 52 -13.24 -0.34 16.66
C GLU A 52 -12.60 0.77 15.80
N LYS A 53 -11.27 0.97 15.94
CA LYS A 53 -10.55 1.94 15.11
C LYS A 53 -10.62 1.57 13.63
N LEU A 54 -10.50 0.29 13.28
CA LEU A 54 -10.61 -0.17 11.89
C LEU A 54 -12.00 0.10 11.33
N ALA A 55 -13.06 -0.27 12.07
CA ALA A 55 -14.44 -0.05 11.69
C ALA A 55 -14.73 1.44 11.42
N THR A 56 -14.28 2.31 12.33
CA THR A 56 -14.53 3.76 12.26
C THR A 56 -13.83 4.43 11.06
N ASN A 57 -12.73 3.86 10.57
CA ASN A 57 -11.92 4.45 9.50
C ASN A 57 -12.11 3.76 8.13
N PHE A 58 -13.13 2.94 7.95
CA PHE A 58 -13.35 2.21 6.71
C PHE A 58 -13.57 3.10 5.49
N ASP A 59 -14.27 4.21 5.64
CA ASP A 59 -14.52 5.13 4.53
C ASP A 59 -13.20 5.71 4.00
N SER A 60 -12.24 6.00 4.89
CA SER A 60 -10.89 6.41 4.50
C SER A 60 -10.16 5.29 3.73
N PHE A 61 -10.33 4.04 4.15
CA PHE A 61 -9.78 2.89 3.44
C PHE A 61 -10.35 2.73 2.02
N LEU A 62 -11.64 3.00 1.82
CA LEU A 62 -12.27 2.88 0.52
C LEU A 62 -11.94 4.00 -0.47
N THR A 63 -11.42 5.12 -0.01
CA THR A 63 -11.25 6.34 -0.82
C THR A 63 -10.55 6.05 -2.15
N PHE A 64 -9.37 5.42 -2.13
CA PHE A 64 -8.61 5.17 -3.36
C PHE A 64 -9.25 4.16 -4.31
N PHE A 65 -10.03 3.22 -3.79
CA PHE A 65 -10.74 2.25 -4.65
C PHE A 65 -11.92 2.91 -5.37
N VAL A 66 -12.65 3.76 -4.66
CA VAL A 66 -13.82 4.47 -5.22
C VAL A 66 -13.38 5.56 -6.20
N GLU A 67 -12.44 6.41 -5.82
CA GLU A 67 -11.93 7.49 -6.67
C GLU A 67 -11.13 6.97 -7.85
N GLY A 68 -10.34 5.91 -7.65
CA GLY A 68 -9.61 5.22 -8.70
C GLY A 68 -10.46 4.35 -9.61
N ASN A 69 -11.77 4.21 -9.34
CA ASN A 69 -12.67 3.29 -10.05
C ASN A 69 -12.09 1.86 -10.13
N VAL A 70 -11.47 1.41 -9.04
CA VAL A 70 -10.89 0.06 -8.93
C VAL A 70 -12.00 -0.94 -8.64
N ASP A 71 -12.04 -2.03 -9.37
CA ASP A 71 -12.93 -3.15 -9.06
C ASP A 71 -12.34 -3.97 -7.90
N TYR A 72 -12.89 -3.80 -6.71
CA TYR A 72 -12.38 -4.43 -5.51
C TYR A 72 -13.32 -5.50 -4.96
N ARG A 73 -12.72 -6.48 -4.26
CA ARG A 73 -13.40 -7.38 -3.34
C ARG A 73 -12.68 -7.36 -2.01
N ILE A 74 -13.43 -7.25 -0.91
CA ILE A 74 -12.90 -7.27 0.45
C ILE A 74 -13.50 -8.46 1.19
N GLY A 75 -12.63 -9.31 1.71
CA GLY A 75 -12.97 -10.40 2.63
C GLY A 75 -12.25 -10.25 3.95
N VAL A 76 -12.86 -10.72 5.03
CA VAL A 76 -12.27 -10.70 6.37
C VAL A 76 -12.15 -12.13 6.86
N THR A 77 -11.04 -12.45 7.50
CA THR A 77 -10.84 -13.69 8.27
C THR A 77 -10.13 -13.37 9.59
N THR A 78 -10.00 -14.34 10.48
CA THR A 78 -9.30 -14.15 11.74
C THR A 78 -7.95 -14.85 11.76
N THR A 79 -7.11 -14.51 12.73
CA THR A 79 -5.83 -15.21 12.98
C THR A 79 -6.00 -16.61 13.59
N THR A 80 -7.21 -17.00 13.96
CA THR A 80 -7.50 -18.35 14.48
C THR A 80 -7.51 -19.36 13.33
N ALA A 81 -6.45 -20.15 13.19
CA ALA A 81 -6.35 -21.24 12.24
C ALA A 81 -6.59 -22.59 12.94
N GLY A 82 -7.62 -23.30 12.52
CA GLY A 82 -7.98 -24.60 13.10
C GLY A 82 -9.34 -24.62 13.79
N ASP A 83 -9.62 -25.68 14.52
CA ASP A 83 -10.82 -25.73 15.37
C ASP A 83 -10.75 -24.62 16.42
N PRO A 84 -11.89 -23.99 16.75
CA PRO A 84 -11.90 -22.94 17.75
C PRO A 84 -11.18 -23.45 19.00
N PRO A 85 -10.26 -22.66 19.58
CA PRO A 85 -9.55 -23.09 20.76
C PRO A 85 -10.56 -23.44 21.83
N GLU A 86 -10.31 -24.52 22.54
CA GLU A 86 -10.97 -24.73 23.82
C GLU A 86 -10.72 -23.48 24.65
N ALA A 87 -11.79 -22.81 25.05
CA ALA A 87 -11.74 -21.56 25.77
C ALA A 87 -10.67 -21.67 26.87
N ASP A 88 -9.55 -21.01 26.67
CA ASP A 88 -8.34 -21.12 27.53
C ASP A 88 -8.57 -20.38 28.85
N GLY A 89 -9.73 -20.61 29.44
CA GLY A 89 -10.11 -20.09 30.76
C GLY A 89 -10.21 -18.56 30.84
N GLN A 90 -9.97 -17.83 29.78
CA GLN A 90 -10.18 -16.37 29.70
C GLN A 90 -11.66 -16.09 29.51
N LEU A 91 -12.15 -15.07 30.20
CA LEU A 91 -13.54 -14.64 30.23
C LEU A 91 -13.97 -14.03 28.91
N CYS A 92 -14.04 -14.84 27.87
CA CYS A 92 -14.68 -14.46 26.64
C CYS A 92 -16.17 -14.32 26.83
N PHE A 93 -16.75 -13.19 26.55
CA PHE A 93 -18.20 -13.03 26.58
C PHE A 93 -18.80 -13.85 25.44
N GLN A 94 -19.66 -14.79 25.78
CA GLN A 94 -20.23 -15.83 24.91
C GLN A 94 -20.97 -15.32 23.67
N SER A 95 -21.22 -14.00 23.57
CA SER A 95 -21.88 -13.37 22.42
C SER A 95 -21.01 -13.33 21.15
N ASP A 96 -19.68 -13.41 21.26
CA ASP A 96 -18.76 -13.20 20.18
C ASP A 96 -18.29 -14.50 19.50
N ILE A 97 -18.62 -15.66 20.08
CA ILE A 97 -18.24 -16.99 19.56
C ILE A 97 -18.74 -17.24 18.13
N ASN A 98 -19.81 -16.58 17.72
CA ASN A 98 -20.38 -16.77 16.39
C ASN A 98 -19.60 -16.05 15.27
N ALA A 99 -18.62 -15.20 15.61
CA ALA A 99 -17.82 -14.46 14.67
C ALA A 99 -16.53 -15.20 14.26
N ILE A 100 -16.11 -16.25 14.99
CA ILE A 100 -14.88 -17.00 14.68
C ILE A 100 -15.13 -17.89 13.47
N PRO A 101 -14.51 -17.60 12.30
CA PRO A 101 -14.63 -18.51 11.17
C PRO A 101 -13.87 -19.80 11.47
N SER A 102 -14.40 -20.91 11.01
CA SER A 102 -13.61 -22.14 10.92
C SER A 102 -12.43 -21.91 9.95
N SER A 103 -11.30 -22.53 10.20
CA SER A 103 -10.11 -22.44 9.36
C SER A 103 -10.45 -22.48 7.87
N GLY A 104 -9.94 -21.50 7.11
CA GLY A 104 -10.12 -21.44 5.66
C GLY A 104 -11.42 -20.78 5.19
N ASN A 105 -12.20 -20.14 6.05
CA ASN A 105 -13.41 -19.42 5.66
C ASN A 105 -13.33 -17.93 5.97
N LEU A 106 -14.09 -17.15 5.20
CA LEU A 106 -14.33 -15.75 5.51
C LEU A 106 -15.34 -15.61 6.65
N VAL A 107 -15.22 -14.52 7.41
CA VAL A 107 -16.21 -14.12 8.41
C VAL A 107 -17.56 -14.01 7.72
N GLN A 108 -18.58 -14.68 8.28
CA GLN A 108 -19.95 -14.76 7.76
C GLN A 108 -20.05 -15.27 6.30
N ASN A 109 -18.98 -15.80 5.71
CA ASN A 109 -18.85 -16.14 4.29
C ASN A 109 -19.22 -14.97 3.38
N GLN A 110 -18.90 -13.74 3.79
CA GLN A 110 -19.28 -12.52 3.11
C GLN A 110 -18.10 -11.84 2.41
N VAL A 111 -18.39 -11.24 1.27
CA VAL A 111 -17.47 -10.41 0.48
C VAL A 111 -18.14 -9.06 0.25
N ILE A 112 -17.39 -7.99 0.41
CA ILE A 112 -17.79 -6.63 0.06
C ILE A 112 -17.17 -6.29 -1.29
N ASP A 113 -17.94 -5.68 -2.19
CA ASP A 113 -17.50 -5.16 -3.48
C ASP A 113 -18.14 -3.81 -3.78
N SER A 114 -17.81 -3.21 -4.93
CA SER A 114 -18.34 -1.91 -5.37
C SER A 114 -19.86 -1.87 -5.55
N THR A 115 -20.54 -3.01 -5.59
CA THR A 115 -22.00 -3.13 -5.72
C THR A 115 -22.70 -3.35 -4.38
N THR A 116 -21.93 -3.55 -3.31
CA THR A 116 -22.46 -3.87 -1.99
C THR A 116 -23.17 -2.65 -1.39
N VAL A 117 -24.46 -2.81 -1.14
CA VAL A 117 -25.26 -1.75 -0.49
C VAL A 117 -24.91 -1.69 1.00
N ASN A 118 -24.71 -0.49 1.54
CA ASN A 118 -24.30 -0.27 2.94
C ASN A 118 -22.95 -0.93 3.28
N ALA A 119 -21.98 -0.86 2.36
CA ALA A 119 -20.66 -1.49 2.54
C ALA A 119 -19.99 -1.13 3.87
N SER A 120 -20.07 0.13 4.33
CA SER A 120 -19.50 0.59 5.60
C SER A 120 -20.10 -0.15 6.80
N THR A 121 -21.43 -0.31 6.85
CA THR A 121 -22.10 -1.02 7.94
C THR A 121 -21.74 -2.52 7.94
N ILE A 122 -21.64 -3.13 6.75
CA ILE A 122 -21.26 -4.53 6.61
C ILE A 122 -19.79 -4.72 7.02
N PHE A 123 -18.91 -3.79 6.61
CA PHE A 123 -17.51 -3.85 7.01
C PHE A 123 -17.36 -3.73 8.54
N GLU A 124 -18.07 -2.78 9.15
CA GLU A 124 -18.10 -2.64 10.61
C GLU A 124 -18.47 -3.96 11.30
N ASP A 125 -19.50 -4.63 10.80
CA ASP A 125 -19.90 -5.94 11.32
C ASP A 125 -18.84 -7.03 11.09
N LEU A 126 -18.13 -7.00 9.97
CA LEU A 126 -17.12 -8.00 9.61
C LEU A 126 -15.81 -7.85 10.37
N VAL A 127 -15.38 -6.61 10.68
CA VAL A 127 -14.10 -6.36 11.38
C VAL A 127 -14.22 -6.52 12.89
N HIS A 128 -15.43 -6.46 13.45
CA HIS A 128 -15.71 -6.83 14.81
C HIS A 128 -15.75 -8.36 14.95
N VAL A 129 -14.60 -8.98 14.73
CA VAL A 129 -14.44 -10.45 14.75
C VAL A 129 -14.53 -11.06 16.16
N GLY A 130 -14.76 -10.21 17.17
CA GLY A 130 -14.79 -10.61 18.57
C GLY A 130 -13.40 -10.70 19.20
N THR A 131 -13.37 -11.10 20.46
CA THR A 131 -12.16 -11.15 21.29
C THR A 131 -12.00 -12.49 22.01
N CYS A 132 -12.58 -13.54 21.44
CA CYS A 132 -12.57 -14.89 22.00
C CYS A 132 -11.77 -15.88 21.15
N GLY A 133 -10.82 -15.38 20.37
CA GLY A 133 -9.90 -16.18 19.59
C GLY A 133 -8.83 -16.89 20.41
N SER A 134 -7.94 -17.53 19.72
CA SER A 134 -6.75 -18.13 20.31
C SER A 134 -5.80 -17.03 20.79
N GLY A 135 -5.09 -17.24 21.88
CA GLY A 135 -3.91 -16.46 22.24
C GLY A 135 -2.63 -16.93 21.50
N TYR A 136 -2.78 -17.81 20.52
CA TYR A 136 -1.72 -18.20 19.59
C TYR A 136 -2.14 -17.78 18.20
N GLU A 137 -1.70 -16.59 17.80
CA GLU A 137 -2.06 -16.03 16.53
C GLU A 137 -1.41 -16.80 15.37
N MET A 138 -2.20 -17.25 14.41
CA MET A 138 -1.73 -17.98 13.23
C MET A 138 -2.23 -17.30 11.95
N GLY A 139 -1.97 -16.01 11.82
CA GLY A 139 -2.48 -15.19 10.71
C GLY A 139 -1.95 -15.64 9.36
N LEU A 140 -0.67 -16.03 9.25
CA LEU A 140 -0.09 -16.51 8.00
C LEU A 140 -0.76 -17.81 7.53
N GLU A 141 -0.99 -18.75 8.45
CA GLU A 141 -1.68 -20.01 8.15
C GLU A 141 -3.15 -19.76 7.80
N SER A 142 -3.83 -18.88 8.56
CA SER A 142 -5.22 -18.54 8.32
C SER A 142 -5.45 -17.90 6.95
N ALA A 143 -4.61 -16.95 6.57
CA ALA A 143 -4.66 -16.32 5.25
C ALA A 143 -4.57 -17.35 4.12
N VAL A 144 -3.57 -18.24 4.19
CA VAL A 144 -3.38 -19.24 3.12
C VAL A 144 -4.52 -20.24 3.10
N ASN A 145 -5.05 -20.66 4.25
CA ASN A 145 -6.20 -21.56 4.30
C ASN A 145 -7.44 -20.96 3.62
N VAL A 146 -7.68 -19.65 3.77
CA VAL A 146 -8.75 -18.94 3.04
C VAL A 146 -8.47 -18.91 1.54
N LEU A 147 -7.25 -18.60 1.14
CA LEU A 147 -6.89 -18.43 -0.26
C LEU A 147 -6.86 -19.76 -1.02
N GLU A 148 -6.48 -20.85 -0.38
CA GLU A 148 -6.46 -22.20 -0.97
C GLU A 148 -7.85 -22.87 -0.99
N ASN A 149 -8.83 -22.32 -0.27
CA ASN A 149 -10.18 -22.88 -0.22
C ASN A 149 -10.94 -22.57 -1.51
N SER A 150 -11.00 -23.53 -2.41
CA SER A 150 -11.66 -23.40 -3.72
C SER A 150 -13.19 -23.16 -3.65
N ASN A 151 -13.81 -23.35 -2.48
CA ASN A 151 -15.23 -23.03 -2.28
C ASN A 151 -15.44 -21.53 -2.00
N ASN A 152 -14.37 -20.77 -1.82
CA ASN A 152 -14.38 -19.36 -1.57
C ASN A 152 -14.57 -18.59 -2.89
N LEU A 153 -15.68 -17.89 -3.04
CA LEU A 153 -15.93 -17.04 -4.21
C LEU A 153 -15.18 -15.68 -4.13
N PHE A 154 -14.33 -15.52 -3.12
CA PHE A 154 -13.60 -14.28 -2.87
C PHE A 154 -12.52 -14.03 -3.92
N LEU A 155 -11.67 -15.03 -4.17
CA LEU A 155 -10.48 -14.88 -4.98
C LEU A 155 -10.79 -14.96 -6.48
N ARG A 156 -10.44 -13.92 -7.24
CA ARG A 156 -10.50 -13.89 -8.72
C ARG A 156 -9.14 -14.25 -9.30
N GLU A 157 -9.10 -15.00 -10.38
CA GLU A 157 -7.85 -15.46 -11.01
C GLU A 157 -7.00 -14.27 -11.50
N GLU A 158 -7.63 -13.29 -12.17
CA GLU A 158 -6.93 -12.16 -12.79
C GLU A 158 -6.68 -10.99 -11.84
N ALA A 159 -7.40 -10.90 -10.71
CA ALA A 159 -7.26 -9.82 -9.76
C ALA A 159 -5.90 -9.85 -9.06
N TYR A 160 -5.39 -8.68 -8.74
CA TYR A 160 -4.27 -8.55 -7.81
C TYR A 160 -4.73 -8.94 -6.41
N LEU A 161 -3.88 -9.58 -5.64
CA LEU A 161 -4.18 -9.95 -4.27
C LEU A 161 -3.44 -9.02 -3.31
N SER A 162 -4.18 -8.37 -2.41
CA SER A 162 -3.62 -7.65 -1.27
C SER A 162 -4.05 -8.33 0.02
N VAL A 163 -3.10 -8.64 0.91
CA VAL A 163 -3.38 -9.21 2.22
C VAL A 163 -2.96 -8.21 3.28
N ILE A 164 -3.81 -7.97 4.27
CA ILE A 164 -3.51 -7.06 5.38
C ILE A 164 -3.65 -7.82 6.69
N PHE A 165 -2.53 -7.99 7.39
CA PHE A 165 -2.49 -8.58 8.72
C PHE A 165 -2.68 -7.48 9.77
N VAL A 166 -3.58 -7.70 10.71
CA VAL A 166 -3.89 -6.77 11.82
C VAL A 166 -3.80 -7.53 13.13
N SER A 167 -2.74 -7.29 13.90
CA SER A 167 -2.51 -7.98 15.18
C SER A 167 -1.60 -7.18 16.09
N ASP A 168 -1.84 -7.20 17.38
CA ASP A 168 -0.93 -6.66 18.38
C ASP A 168 0.00 -7.75 18.99
N GLU A 169 0.01 -8.95 18.42
CA GLU A 169 0.83 -10.09 18.85
C GLU A 169 1.67 -10.68 17.70
N GLN A 170 2.56 -11.61 18.07
CA GLN A 170 3.43 -12.32 17.13
C GLN A 170 2.71 -13.49 16.47
N ASP A 171 2.92 -13.70 15.17
CA ASP A 171 2.43 -14.88 14.45
C ASP A 171 3.12 -16.18 14.93
N SER A 172 2.31 -17.17 15.21
CA SER A 172 2.72 -18.50 15.65
C SER A 172 2.48 -19.60 14.61
N SER A 173 2.21 -19.24 13.37
CA SER A 173 2.00 -20.17 12.25
C SER A 173 3.17 -21.16 12.11
N PRO A 174 2.91 -22.45 11.82
CA PRO A 174 3.91 -23.51 11.96
C PRO A 174 5.04 -23.50 10.92
N LEU A 175 4.80 -22.94 9.72
CA LEU A 175 5.79 -22.91 8.64
C LEU A 175 6.65 -21.64 8.67
N GLY A 176 7.72 -21.61 7.88
CA GLY A 176 8.53 -20.41 7.69
C GLY A 176 7.80 -19.35 6.86
N VAL A 177 8.16 -18.06 7.04
CA VAL A 177 7.60 -16.94 6.27
C VAL A 177 7.69 -17.18 4.76
N ASN A 178 8.85 -17.64 4.29
CA ASN A 178 9.06 -17.93 2.87
C ASN A 178 8.15 -19.04 2.32
N ASP A 179 7.76 -20.02 3.15
CA ASP A 179 6.85 -21.08 2.73
C ASP A 179 5.45 -20.51 2.49
N TYR A 180 4.98 -19.61 3.36
CA TYR A 180 3.71 -18.91 3.19
C TYR A 180 3.71 -17.98 1.98
N ILE A 181 4.79 -17.23 1.74
CA ILE A 181 4.95 -16.41 0.53
C ILE A 181 4.83 -17.27 -0.73
N ASN A 182 5.48 -18.43 -0.76
CA ASN A 182 5.42 -19.33 -1.91
C ASN A 182 4.01 -19.94 -2.08
N ARG A 183 3.32 -20.28 -1.00
CA ARG A 183 1.93 -20.75 -1.06
C ARG A 183 1.00 -19.68 -1.62
N MET A 184 1.09 -18.43 -1.15
CA MET A 184 0.27 -17.33 -1.68
C MET A 184 0.54 -17.05 -3.18
N ARG A 185 1.80 -17.11 -3.61
CA ARG A 185 2.14 -17.03 -5.04
C ARG A 185 1.51 -18.16 -5.85
N SER A 186 1.52 -19.38 -5.31
CA SER A 186 0.97 -20.56 -5.99
C SER A 186 -0.55 -20.48 -6.17
N VAL A 187 -1.26 -19.84 -5.27
CA VAL A 187 -2.72 -19.63 -5.37
C VAL A 187 -3.11 -18.86 -6.63
N LYS A 188 -2.26 -17.94 -7.08
CA LYS A 188 -2.48 -17.17 -8.31
C LYS A 188 -1.97 -17.84 -9.57
N ASP A 189 -1.45 -19.08 -9.49
CA ASP A 189 -0.88 -19.88 -10.61
C ASP A 189 0.04 -19.05 -11.52
N ARG A 190 0.86 -18.17 -10.93
CA ARG A 190 1.68 -17.23 -11.69
C ARG A 190 3.14 -17.29 -11.30
N LEU A 191 3.97 -17.36 -12.33
CA LEU A 191 5.41 -17.14 -12.21
C LEU A 191 5.77 -15.65 -12.06
N ALA A 192 4.81 -14.75 -12.17
CA ALA A 192 5.02 -13.32 -12.00
C ALA A 192 5.32 -12.95 -10.55
N ARG A 193 6.28 -12.06 -10.36
CA ARG A 193 6.72 -11.62 -9.01
C ARG A 193 5.70 -10.69 -8.35
N ASP A 194 4.86 -10.03 -9.14
CA ASP A 194 3.98 -8.94 -8.70
C ASP A 194 2.50 -9.34 -8.80
N VAL A 195 2.13 -10.51 -8.27
CA VAL A 195 0.74 -10.98 -8.25
C VAL A 195 0.04 -10.70 -6.93
N PHE A 196 0.81 -10.40 -5.88
CA PHE A 196 0.27 -10.02 -4.59
C PHE A 196 1.25 -9.13 -3.80
N ASN A 197 0.70 -8.40 -2.84
CA ASN A 197 1.44 -7.84 -1.72
C ASN A 197 0.78 -8.27 -0.39
N ALA A 198 1.51 -8.10 0.70
CA ALA A 198 0.91 -8.24 2.01
C ALA A 198 1.46 -7.16 2.94
N SER A 199 0.56 -6.38 3.50
CA SER A 199 0.88 -5.31 4.46
C SER A 199 0.58 -5.79 5.90
N SER A 200 1.22 -5.16 6.86
CA SER A 200 1.10 -5.50 8.26
C SER A 200 0.80 -4.27 9.10
N LEU A 201 -0.34 -4.27 9.77
CA LEU A 201 -0.69 -3.32 10.81
C LEU A 201 -0.47 -4.02 12.15
N VAL A 202 0.74 -3.90 12.70
CA VAL A 202 1.21 -4.70 13.84
C VAL A 202 2.03 -3.85 14.82
N VAL A 203 2.41 -4.41 15.93
CA VAL A 203 3.42 -3.78 16.80
C VAL A 203 4.78 -3.88 16.14
N GLU A 204 5.29 -2.75 15.68
CA GLU A 204 6.62 -2.64 15.08
C GLU A 204 7.72 -2.59 16.14
N ASP A 205 7.49 -1.76 17.16
CA ASP A 205 8.36 -1.62 18.32
C ASP A 205 7.49 -1.33 19.57
N THR A 206 7.64 -2.13 20.62
CA THR A 206 6.88 -1.94 21.88
C THR A 206 7.14 -0.60 22.55
N THR A 207 8.24 0.09 22.23
CA THR A 207 8.51 1.44 22.74
C THR A 207 7.59 2.51 22.15
N LEU A 208 6.94 2.22 21.04
CA LEU A 208 5.95 3.08 20.39
C LEU A 208 4.54 2.86 20.94
N CYS A 209 4.33 1.83 21.77
CA CYS A 209 3.08 1.54 22.40
C CYS A 209 2.98 2.20 23.79
N SER A 210 1.75 2.50 24.19
CA SER A 210 1.48 2.95 25.56
C SER A 210 1.73 1.82 26.59
N ALA A 211 1.93 2.20 27.85
CA ALA A 211 2.12 1.22 28.92
C ALA A 211 0.93 0.27 29.08
N ASP A 212 -0.29 0.76 28.82
CA ASP A 212 -1.51 -0.06 28.89
C ASP A 212 -1.58 -1.08 27.77
N GLN A 213 -1.18 -0.70 26.54
CA GLN A 213 -1.11 -1.61 25.39
C GLN A 213 -0.08 -2.73 25.64
N VAL A 214 1.10 -2.37 26.14
CA VAL A 214 2.14 -3.37 26.50
C VAL A 214 1.65 -4.27 27.64
N ALA A 215 0.95 -3.73 28.63
CA ALA A 215 0.39 -4.51 29.73
C ALA A 215 -0.74 -5.46 29.29
N SER A 216 -1.42 -5.13 28.17
CA SER A 216 -2.49 -5.95 27.58
C SER A 216 -1.96 -7.06 26.68
N GLY A 217 -0.65 -7.13 26.42
CA GLY A 217 -0.05 -8.22 25.63
C GLY A 217 0.69 -7.79 24.36
N ALA A 218 0.66 -6.48 24.01
CA ALA A 218 1.30 -6.02 22.79
C ALA A 218 2.75 -6.49 22.65
N ALA A 219 3.04 -7.20 21.57
CA ALA A 219 4.32 -7.82 21.27
C ALA A 219 4.69 -7.64 19.79
N VAL A 220 5.99 -7.45 19.49
CA VAL A 220 6.45 -7.19 18.14
C VAL A 220 6.04 -8.32 17.18
N GLY A 221 5.31 -7.95 16.12
CA GLY A 221 4.83 -8.85 15.08
C GLY A 221 5.89 -9.19 14.03
N SER A 222 7.10 -9.62 14.45
CA SER A 222 8.27 -9.74 13.57
C SER A 222 8.05 -10.62 12.34
N ARG A 223 7.23 -11.68 12.42
CA ARG A 223 6.93 -12.54 11.28
C ARG A 223 6.01 -11.86 10.26
N TYR A 224 5.07 -11.06 10.70
CA TYR A 224 4.22 -10.24 9.84
C TYR A 224 5.05 -9.14 9.17
N ILE A 225 5.96 -8.50 9.91
CA ILE A 225 6.90 -7.50 9.38
C ILE A 225 7.77 -8.12 8.28
N ASP A 226 8.43 -9.24 8.57
CA ASP A 226 9.27 -9.97 7.62
C ASP A 226 8.49 -10.40 6.37
N PHE A 227 7.22 -10.79 6.53
CA PHE A 227 6.35 -11.13 5.41
C PHE A 227 6.02 -9.91 4.54
N ALA A 228 5.67 -8.77 5.15
CA ALA A 228 5.33 -7.53 4.45
C ALA A 228 6.54 -7.02 3.65
N GLU A 229 7.72 -6.93 4.26
CA GLU A 229 8.95 -6.50 3.60
C GLU A 229 9.32 -7.37 2.40
N GLN A 230 9.12 -8.68 2.48
CA GLN A 230 9.43 -9.61 1.38
C GLN A 230 8.38 -9.65 0.28
N SER A 231 7.20 -9.07 0.50
CA SER A 231 6.09 -9.03 -0.46
C SER A 231 5.74 -7.64 -0.97
N ASN A 232 6.60 -6.63 -0.76
CA ASN A 232 6.41 -5.24 -1.14
C ASN A 232 5.14 -4.61 -0.53
N GLY A 233 4.78 -5.02 0.68
CA GLY A 233 3.73 -4.41 1.47
C GLY A 233 4.26 -3.33 2.39
N LEU A 234 3.36 -2.67 3.11
CA LEU A 234 3.67 -1.70 4.14
C LEU A 234 3.74 -2.36 5.52
N VAL A 235 4.51 -1.75 6.38
CA VAL A 235 4.52 -2.04 7.81
C VAL A 235 4.05 -0.79 8.52
N GLU A 236 2.95 -0.91 9.27
CA GLU A 236 2.33 0.18 10.01
C GLU A 236 2.18 -0.20 11.48
N ASN A 237 2.41 0.77 12.37
CA ASN A 237 2.35 0.52 13.80
C ASN A 237 0.92 0.58 14.34
N ILE A 238 0.38 -0.54 14.79
CA ILE A 238 -0.98 -0.65 15.35
C ILE A 238 -1.17 0.18 16.62
N CYS A 239 -0.10 0.48 17.36
CA CYS A 239 -0.14 1.31 18.57
C CYS A 239 -0.33 2.81 18.28
N GLY A 240 -0.25 3.23 17.01
CA GLY A 240 -0.38 4.63 16.61
C GLY A 240 -1.76 5.22 16.91
N ASP A 241 -1.79 6.55 17.09
CA ASP A 241 -3.03 7.29 17.37
C ASP A 241 -3.75 7.70 16.07
N ASP A 242 -3.02 7.98 14.99
CA ASP A 242 -3.55 8.40 13.70
C ASP A 242 -3.92 7.20 12.81
N PHE A 243 -5.02 6.55 13.17
CA PHE A 243 -5.48 5.38 12.44
C PHE A 243 -6.05 5.72 11.06
N ALA A 244 -6.52 6.94 10.85
CA ALA A 244 -7.02 7.40 9.56
C ALA A 244 -5.89 7.45 8.52
N SER A 245 -4.72 8.01 8.88
CA SER A 245 -3.54 8.02 8.01
C SER A 245 -3.07 6.59 7.70
N ILE A 246 -2.98 5.74 8.73
CA ILE A 246 -2.55 4.33 8.58
C ILE A 246 -3.42 3.59 7.57
N VAL A 247 -4.74 3.64 7.72
CA VAL A 247 -5.65 2.93 6.80
C VAL A 247 -5.64 3.54 5.39
N THR A 248 -5.36 4.85 5.28
CA THR A 248 -5.16 5.51 4.00
C THR A 248 -3.91 4.99 3.28
N ASP A 249 -2.81 4.83 3.99
CA ASP A 249 -1.57 4.27 3.44
C ASP A 249 -1.74 2.81 3.00
N LEU A 250 -2.41 2.00 3.80
CA LEU A 250 -2.76 0.63 3.46
C LEU A 250 -3.66 0.56 2.21
N SER A 251 -4.63 1.48 2.10
CA SER A 251 -5.52 1.59 0.95
C SER A 251 -4.74 1.91 -0.34
N LEU A 252 -3.88 2.92 -0.28
CA LEU A 252 -3.04 3.30 -1.42
C LEU A 252 -2.16 2.14 -1.89
N ASN A 253 -1.48 1.46 -0.96
CA ASN A 253 -0.64 0.32 -1.28
C ASN A 253 -1.45 -0.84 -1.90
N SER A 254 -2.65 -1.11 -1.37
CA SER A 254 -3.52 -2.17 -1.86
C SER A 254 -4.14 -1.85 -3.22
N SER A 255 -4.45 -0.58 -3.49
CA SER A 255 -5.00 -0.13 -4.78
C SER A 255 -3.98 -0.16 -5.92
N ARG A 256 -2.68 -0.27 -5.60
CA ARG A 256 -1.56 -0.18 -6.53
C ARG A 256 -1.42 1.17 -7.24
N LEU A 257 -2.15 2.17 -6.86
CA LEU A 257 -1.94 3.51 -7.38
C LEU A 257 -0.62 4.08 -6.85
N HIS A 258 0.10 4.81 -7.69
CA HIS A 258 1.34 5.47 -7.30
C HIS A 258 1.11 6.97 -7.09
N ASP A 259 1.56 7.47 -5.97
CA ASP A 259 1.62 8.91 -5.70
C ASP A 259 2.97 9.50 -6.12
N THR A 260 4.02 8.68 -6.25
CA THR A 260 5.41 9.12 -6.44
C THR A 260 6.00 8.57 -7.73
N PHE A 261 6.61 9.46 -8.54
CA PHE A 261 7.20 9.16 -9.84
C PHE A 261 8.66 9.62 -9.87
N PHE A 262 9.59 8.67 -10.02
CA PHE A 262 11.04 8.88 -9.93
C PHE A 262 11.61 9.45 -11.22
N LEU A 263 12.18 10.65 -11.16
CA LEU A 263 12.79 11.29 -12.33
C LEU A 263 14.18 10.72 -12.64
N THR A 264 14.51 10.66 -13.91
CA THR A 264 15.82 10.19 -14.37
C THR A 264 16.96 11.14 -13.95
N LYS A 265 16.68 12.44 -13.80
CA LYS A 265 17.66 13.48 -13.42
C LYS A 265 16.98 14.60 -12.65
N LYS A 266 17.78 15.33 -11.87
CA LYS A 266 17.32 16.59 -11.28
C LYS A 266 16.96 17.61 -12.35
N PRO A 267 15.75 18.18 -12.31
CA PRO A 267 15.29 19.20 -13.23
C PRO A 267 15.87 20.58 -12.93
N ASP A 268 15.97 21.40 -13.96
CA ASP A 268 15.91 22.84 -13.83
C ASP A 268 14.44 23.22 -13.62
N LEU A 269 14.08 23.59 -12.39
CA LEU A 269 12.70 23.80 -11.98
C LEU A 269 11.97 24.88 -12.79
N THR A 270 12.71 25.84 -13.35
CA THR A 270 12.13 26.86 -14.22
C THR A 270 11.61 26.32 -15.57
N THR A 271 11.98 25.08 -15.88
CA THR A 271 11.61 24.40 -17.13
C THR A 271 10.76 23.15 -16.89
N LEU A 272 10.43 22.88 -15.62
CA LEU A 272 9.68 21.68 -15.24
C LEU A 272 8.21 21.84 -15.62
N VAL A 273 7.73 20.89 -16.40
CA VAL A 273 6.33 20.79 -16.85
C VAL A 273 5.83 19.38 -16.59
N VAL A 274 4.75 19.27 -15.83
CA VAL A 274 4.04 18.00 -15.58
C VAL A 274 2.76 17.98 -16.39
N GLY A 275 2.45 16.86 -17.01
CA GLY A 275 1.22 16.67 -17.78
C GLY A 275 0.58 15.32 -17.51
N ILE A 276 -0.74 15.27 -17.54
CA ILE A 276 -1.55 14.06 -17.43
C ILE A 276 -2.38 13.91 -18.70
N ASN A 277 -2.27 12.76 -19.34
CA ASN A 277 -2.98 12.42 -20.59
C ASN A 277 -2.82 13.42 -21.73
N GLY A 278 -1.70 14.18 -21.72
CA GLY A 278 -1.35 15.16 -22.73
C GLY A 278 -1.78 16.59 -22.39
N GLU A 279 -2.43 16.81 -21.28
CA GLU A 279 -2.74 18.13 -20.74
C GLU A 279 -1.69 18.54 -19.71
N GLU A 280 -1.21 19.78 -19.77
CA GLU A 280 -0.27 20.34 -18.80
C GLU A 280 -0.99 20.68 -17.50
N ILE A 281 -0.45 20.22 -16.39
CA ILE A 281 -1.06 20.37 -15.06
C ILE A 281 -0.16 21.29 -14.21
N PRO A 282 -0.61 22.51 -13.89
CA PRO A 282 0.06 23.35 -12.89
C PRO A 282 0.08 22.66 -11.53
N CYS A 283 1.12 22.91 -10.75
CA CYS A 283 1.26 22.28 -9.43
C CYS A 283 0.23 22.73 -8.38
N ASP A 284 -0.42 23.86 -8.63
CA ASP A 284 -1.54 24.41 -7.84
C ASP A 284 -2.92 24.17 -8.49
N SER A 285 -3.01 23.17 -9.37
CA SER A 285 -4.28 22.78 -9.98
C SER A 285 -5.29 22.35 -8.92
N GLU A 286 -6.57 22.70 -9.12
CA GLU A 286 -7.65 22.23 -8.23
C GLU A 286 -7.95 20.74 -8.40
N GLU A 287 -7.55 20.14 -9.54
CA GLU A 287 -7.85 18.75 -9.88
C GLU A 287 -6.70 17.80 -9.49
N TYR A 288 -5.46 18.23 -9.74
CA TYR A 288 -4.27 17.42 -9.47
C TYR A 288 -3.22 18.29 -8.79
N VAL A 289 -3.03 18.08 -7.50
CA VAL A 289 -2.00 18.77 -6.73
C VAL A 289 -0.74 17.91 -6.72
N TRP A 290 0.38 18.49 -7.09
CA TRP A 290 1.66 17.78 -7.11
C TRP A 290 2.80 18.69 -6.67
N LYS A 291 3.89 18.08 -6.22
CA LYS A 291 5.12 18.78 -5.84
C LYS A 291 6.36 18.06 -6.39
N TYR A 292 7.44 18.82 -6.53
CA TYR A 292 8.76 18.27 -6.76
C TYR A 292 9.46 18.09 -5.41
N GLU A 293 10.04 16.91 -5.19
CA GLU A 293 10.81 16.59 -4.00
C GLU A 293 12.14 15.95 -4.37
N VAL A 294 13.10 16.00 -3.44
CA VAL A 294 14.32 15.21 -3.49
C VAL A 294 14.34 14.34 -2.24
N LEU A 295 14.22 13.05 -2.44
CA LEU A 295 14.26 12.06 -1.36
C LEU A 295 15.70 11.86 -0.87
N GLU A 296 15.87 11.06 0.17
CA GLU A 296 17.18 10.60 0.62
C GLU A 296 17.99 10.02 -0.56
N GLU A 297 19.33 10.02 -0.46
CA GLU A 297 20.23 9.63 -1.55
C GLU A 297 20.14 10.49 -2.83
N ASP A 298 19.56 11.71 -2.72
CA ASP A 298 19.54 12.67 -3.81
C ASP A 298 18.62 12.30 -4.99
N ILE A 299 17.57 11.53 -4.73
CA ILE A 299 16.62 11.00 -5.71
C ILE A 299 15.50 12.01 -6.00
N PRO A 300 15.41 12.57 -7.23
CA PRO A 300 14.37 13.52 -7.60
C PRO A 300 13.05 12.81 -7.94
N VAL A 301 11.94 13.33 -7.42
CA VAL A 301 10.60 12.78 -7.67
C VAL A 301 9.58 13.87 -7.95
N ILE A 302 8.52 13.51 -8.67
CA ILE A 302 7.23 14.19 -8.65
C ILE A 302 6.32 13.38 -7.75
N ARG A 303 5.73 14.04 -6.75
CA ARG A 303 4.75 13.43 -5.87
C ARG A 303 3.42 14.13 -6.02
N PHE A 304 2.37 13.35 -6.23
CA PHE A 304 0.99 13.82 -6.21
C PHE A 304 0.41 13.73 -4.81
N ASP A 305 -0.52 14.64 -4.51
CA ASP A 305 -1.33 14.55 -3.31
C ASP A 305 -2.21 13.31 -3.40
N ARG A 306 -2.39 12.64 -2.28
CA ARG A 306 -3.15 11.40 -2.18
C ARG A 306 -4.64 11.58 -2.47
N GLU A 307 -5.16 12.78 -2.22
CA GLU A 307 -6.55 13.14 -2.52
C GLU A 307 -6.77 13.49 -4.01
N SER A 308 -5.69 13.58 -4.79
CA SER A 308 -5.74 13.99 -6.20
C SER A 308 -4.77 13.19 -7.08
N LEU A 309 -4.78 11.86 -6.93
CA LEU A 309 -3.92 10.97 -7.71
C LEU A 309 -4.32 10.96 -9.20
N PRO A 310 -3.34 10.86 -10.12
CA PRO A 310 -3.64 10.58 -11.52
C PRO A 310 -4.49 9.32 -11.66
N PRO A 311 -5.55 9.32 -12.48
CA PRO A 311 -6.44 8.18 -12.60
C PRO A 311 -5.70 6.96 -13.17
N PRO A 312 -6.23 5.75 -12.95
CA PRO A 312 -5.70 4.52 -13.51
C PRO A 312 -5.44 4.63 -15.01
N SER A 313 -4.34 4.01 -15.47
CA SER A 313 -3.88 4.08 -16.87
C SER A 313 -3.49 5.50 -17.36
N ALA A 314 -3.53 6.52 -16.51
CA ALA A 314 -3.09 7.85 -16.89
C ALA A 314 -1.64 7.85 -17.37
N ARG A 315 -1.40 8.56 -18.45
CA ARG A 315 -0.04 8.82 -18.92
C ARG A 315 0.47 10.11 -18.30
N ILE A 316 1.42 10.01 -17.39
CA ILE A 316 2.09 11.14 -16.75
C ILE A 316 3.34 11.47 -17.54
N THR A 317 3.50 12.72 -17.91
CA THR A 317 4.68 13.24 -18.61
C THR A 317 5.36 14.30 -17.78
N VAL A 318 6.67 14.20 -17.62
CA VAL A 318 7.48 15.21 -16.93
C VAL A 318 8.57 15.68 -17.88
N GLN A 319 8.48 16.92 -18.32
CA GLN A 319 9.43 17.53 -19.25
C GLN A 319 10.26 18.56 -18.50
N TYR A 320 11.57 18.54 -18.70
CA TYR A 320 12.49 19.47 -18.05
C TYR A 320 13.85 19.51 -18.74
N ASN A 321 14.62 20.57 -18.49
CA ASN A 321 16.05 20.60 -18.76
C ASN A 321 16.82 20.08 -17.55
N GLY A 322 17.86 19.30 -17.76
CA GLY A 322 18.75 18.89 -16.66
C GLY A 322 19.48 20.09 -16.08
N GLY A 323 19.49 20.22 -14.76
CA GLY A 323 20.21 21.29 -14.07
C GLY A 323 19.76 21.31 -12.60
N GLY A 324 20.65 21.19 -11.63
CA GLY A 324 20.25 21.22 -10.23
C GLY A 324 19.81 22.63 -9.83
N GLY A 325 18.53 22.84 -9.61
CA GLY A 325 17.98 23.97 -8.86
C GLY A 325 17.58 23.50 -7.46
N ASP A 326 17.78 24.33 -6.43
CA ASP A 326 17.28 24.04 -5.10
C ASP A 326 15.75 24.08 -5.09
N ALA A 327 15.12 23.07 -4.49
CA ALA A 327 13.67 22.87 -4.49
C ALA A 327 12.88 23.88 -3.64
N ALA A 328 13.54 24.78 -2.94
CA ALA A 328 12.99 25.54 -1.82
C ALA A 328 11.77 26.45 -2.15
N ASP A 329 11.50 26.76 -3.41
CA ASP A 329 10.42 27.70 -3.77
C ASP A 329 9.54 27.26 -4.95
N PHE A 330 9.69 26.05 -5.47
CA PHE A 330 8.91 25.58 -6.60
C PHE A 330 7.70 24.76 -6.11
N CYS A 331 6.51 25.33 -6.29
CA CYS A 331 5.24 24.77 -5.81
C CYS A 331 5.27 24.44 -4.29
N GLY A 332 6.12 25.11 -3.55
CA GLY A 332 6.32 24.90 -2.13
C GLY A 332 5.35 25.70 -1.30
N GLY A 333 4.60 25.07 -0.44
CA GLY A 333 3.98 25.68 0.71
C GLY A 333 2.53 25.37 1.02
N MET A 334 1.93 24.30 0.49
CA MET A 334 0.56 23.93 0.85
C MET A 334 0.39 22.47 1.33
N TRP A 335 1.44 21.91 1.86
CA TRP A 335 1.34 20.61 2.55
C TRP A 335 1.74 20.83 4.01
N GLU A 336 0.76 21.12 4.88
CA GLU A 336 0.89 20.96 6.33
C GLU A 336 0.26 19.65 6.77
#